data_2007c61ea603e422c0513f8d7a8e4537
#
_entry.id   2007c61ea603e422c0513f8d7a8e4537
#
_cell.length_a   1.000
_cell.length_b   1.000
_cell.length_c   1.000
_cell.angle_alpha   90.00
_cell.angle_beta   90.00
_cell.angle_gamma   90.00
#
_symmetry.space_group_name_H-M   'P 1'
#
loop_
_entity.id
_entity.type
_entity.pdbx_description
1 polymer ?
#
loop_
_entity_poly.entity_id
_entity_poly.type
_entity_poly.pdbx_seq_one_letter_code
_entity_poly.pdbx_strand_id
1 'polypeptide(L)'
;MSSAKEPVTRRFGNGLTVLIKEDKSHPVVSLQYWVGTGSMNEGHWQGSGLSHLLEHLVFKGTAHFSGQELARKVQERGGHWNAYTSVNRTVYYIDGPAESWQIFLNLLTELVFFPTFPEDEMEREKEVVRREMAMYADDPDSVAYQLLMQTLYLKHPRRWPVLGERAAFDCLTRQDVLDYHASRYVPNNVVLSIAGDVDAAEILSHLELLVEDLKSRPLNREPIPHEPHQFGSRRVRKEFAVPYSKLHLAWRLPCSAHPDTPALSALSSILGGGRSARFYEKFHDRLGLVYSIEVHSNQSCLLYTSPSPRDMRRS
;
A
#
# COMPACT_ATOMS: atom_id res chain seq x y z
N MET A 1 -26.95 -9.34 -21.82
CA MET A 1 -25.97 -8.68 -20.93
C MET A 1 -26.48 -8.85 -19.50
N SER A 2 -25.87 -9.72 -18.71
CA SER A 2 -26.23 -9.90 -17.31
C SER A 2 -25.93 -8.58 -16.59
N SER A 3 -26.92 -7.95 -15.99
CA SER A 3 -26.74 -6.81 -15.10
C SER A 3 -25.80 -7.26 -13.99
N ALA A 4 -24.60 -6.68 -13.96
CA ALA A 4 -23.65 -6.96 -12.89
C ALA A 4 -24.31 -6.58 -11.56
N LYS A 5 -24.60 -7.58 -10.71
CA LYS A 5 -25.15 -7.32 -9.36
C LYS A 5 -24.27 -6.32 -8.63
N GLU A 6 -24.85 -5.36 -7.92
CA GLU A 6 -24.12 -4.46 -7.04
C GLU A 6 -23.38 -5.27 -5.95
N PRO A 7 -22.18 -4.84 -5.52
CA PRO A 7 -21.48 -5.49 -4.42
C PRO A 7 -22.28 -5.43 -3.13
N VAL A 8 -22.37 -6.55 -2.42
CA VAL A 8 -22.93 -6.58 -1.07
C VAL A 8 -21.94 -5.94 -0.11
N THR A 9 -22.40 -4.93 0.63
CA THR A 9 -21.56 -4.26 1.65
C THR A 9 -22.18 -4.54 3.04
N ARG A 10 -21.36 -5.06 3.96
CA ARG A 10 -21.74 -5.30 5.36
C ARG A 10 -20.69 -4.70 6.28
N ARG A 11 -21.15 -4.01 7.33
CA ARG A 11 -20.32 -3.59 8.45
C ARG A 11 -20.72 -4.35 9.70
N PHE A 12 -19.76 -5.06 10.30
CA PHE A 12 -19.94 -5.82 11.54
C PHE A 12 -19.91 -4.91 12.77
N GLY A 13 -20.43 -5.39 13.89
CA GLY A 13 -20.48 -4.63 15.15
C GLY A 13 -19.10 -4.25 15.69
N ASN A 14 -18.05 -5.04 15.38
CA ASN A 14 -16.65 -4.75 15.69
C ASN A 14 -15.98 -3.78 14.72
N GLY A 15 -16.73 -3.25 13.73
CA GLY A 15 -16.25 -2.25 12.77
C GLY A 15 -15.62 -2.80 11.50
N LEU A 16 -15.42 -4.13 11.36
CA LEU A 16 -14.96 -4.74 10.11
C LEU A 16 -15.96 -4.44 8.99
N THR A 17 -15.45 -3.94 7.88
CA THR A 17 -16.23 -3.72 6.67
C THR A 17 -15.95 -4.82 5.67
N VAL A 18 -16.98 -5.41 5.09
CA VAL A 18 -16.90 -6.51 4.11
C VAL A 18 -17.58 -6.08 2.83
N LEU A 19 -16.90 -6.29 1.72
CA LEU A 19 -17.39 -6.06 0.37
C LEU A 19 -17.40 -7.40 -0.37
N ILE A 20 -18.54 -7.84 -0.88
CA ILE A 20 -18.65 -9.11 -1.60
C ILE A 20 -19.22 -8.85 -2.99
N LYS A 21 -18.47 -9.23 -4.00
CA LYS A 21 -18.90 -9.23 -5.40
C LYS A 21 -19.06 -10.66 -5.88
N GLU A 22 -20.30 -11.12 -6.00
CA GLU A 22 -20.61 -12.41 -6.62
C GLU A 22 -20.36 -12.33 -8.12
N ASP A 23 -19.50 -13.20 -8.61
CA ASP A 23 -19.23 -13.39 -10.04
C ASP A 23 -19.05 -14.87 -10.34
N LYS A 24 -20.07 -15.50 -10.92
CA LYS A 24 -20.10 -16.93 -11.24
C LYS A 24 -19.58 -17.26 -12.64
N SER A 25 -18.91 -16.32 -13.28
CA SER A 25 -18.37 -16.51 -14.64
C SER A 25 -17.22 -17.52 -14.69
N HIS A 26 -16.45 -17.64 -13.61
CA HIS A 26 -15.34 -18.57 -13.46
C HIS A 26 -15.32 -19.16 -12.04
N PRO A 27 -14.92 -20.43 -11.85
CA PRO A 27 -14.91 -21.09 -10.54
C PRO A 27 -13.69 -20.67 -9.69
N VAL A 28 -13.50 -19.38 -9.52
CA VAL A 28 -12.38 -18.78 -8.75
C VAL A 28 -12.88 -17.77 -7.75
N VAL A 29 -12.09 -17.54 -6.70
CA VAL A 29 -12.32 -16.51 -5.69
C VAL A 29 -11.05 -15.75 -5.39
N SER A 30 -11.19 -14.45 -5.17
CA SER A 30 -10.15 -13.57 -4.61
C SER A 30 -10.63 -13.06 -3.26
N LEU A 31 -9.81 -13.24 -2.23
CA LEU A 31 -10.04 -12.81 -0.86
C LEU A 31 -8.93 -11.85 -0.46
N GLN A 32 -9.27 -10.64 -0.04
CA GLN A 32 -8.27 -9.60 0.24
C GLN A 32 -8.60 -8.85 1.52
N TYR A 33 -7.70 -8.88 2.51
CA TYR A 33 -7.74 -7.98 3.66
C TYR A 33 -6.93 -6.72 3.38
N TRP A 34 -7.59 -5.58 3.42
CA TRP A 34 -7.04 -4.26 3.24
C TRP A 34 -6.90 -3.57 4.60
N VAL A 35 -5.71 -3.53 5.13
CA VAL A 35 -5.42 -2.85 6.38
C VAL A 35 -5.13 -1.38 6.11
N GLY A 36 -5.84 -0.46 6.76
CA GLY A 36 -5.74 0.98 6.56
C GLY A 36 -4.48 1.58 7.22
N THR A 37 -3.31 0.94 7.01
CA THR A 37 -2.01 1.39 7.49
C THR A 37 -0.92 1.04 6.50
N GLY A 38 0.08 1.89 6.38
CA GLY A 38 1.26 1.74 5.55
C GLY A 38 2.37 2.66 6.03
N SER A 39 3.42 2.85 5.23
CA SER A 39 4.62 3.59 5.65
C SER A 39 4.35 5.03 6.12
N MET A 40 3.26 5.68 5.67
CA MET A 40 2.87 7.02 6.17
C MET A 40 2.22 6.98 7.56
N ASN A 41 1.78 5.83 8.05
CA ASN A 41 0.97 5.68 9.24
C ASN A 41 1.75 5.05 10.40
N GLU A 42 3.07 5.00 10.30
CA GLU A 42 3.95 4.38 11.29
C GLU A 42 4.07 5.19 12.60
N GLY A 43 3.61 6.46 12.63
CA GLY A 43 3.62 7.26 13.83
C GLY A 43 5.04 7.54 14.31
N HIS A 44 5.35 7.22 15.56
CA HIS A 44 6.70 7.42 16.12
C HIS A 44 7.78 6.53 15.51
N TRP A 45 7.40 5.43 14.82
CA TRP A 45 8.32 4.61 14.01
C TRP A 45 8.51 5.15 12.59
N GLN A 46 8.08 6.36 12.31
CA GLN A 46 8.07 6.94 10.96
C GLN A 46 9.44 6.85 10.28
N GLY A 47 9.45 6.25 9.10
CA GLY A 47 10.66 6.04 8.29
C GLY A 47 11.48 4.81 8.68
N SER A 48 11.00 3.96 9.57
CA SER A 48 11.65 2.71 9.94
C SER A 48 11.33 1.55 8.99
N GLY A 49 10.26 1.64 8.18
CA GLY A 49 9.79 0.55 7.34
C GLY A 49 9.08 -0.57 8.11
N LEU A 50 8.57 -0.25 9.30
CA LEU A 50 7.91 -1.22 10.17
C LEU A 50 6.70 -1.88 9.52
N SER A 51 5.92 -1.12 8.72
CA SER A 51 4.79 -1.66 7.96
C SER A 51 5.21 -2.76 6.98
N HIS A 52 6.34 -2.58 6.32
CA HIS A 52 6.87 -3.53 5.36
C HIS A 52 7.50 -4.76 6.06
N LEU A 53 8.25 -4.54 7.13
CA LEU A 53 8.79 -5.64 7.94
C LEU A 53 7.65 -6.51 8.49
N LEU A 54 6.57 -5.90 8.99
CA LEU A 54 5.42 -6.61 9.50
C LEU A 54 4.73 -7.44 8.41
N GLU A 55 4.64 -6.91 7.19
CA GLU A 55 4.13 -7.66 6.03
C GLU A 55 4.89 -8.98 5.83
N HIS A 56 6.22 -8.97 5.87
CA HIS A 56 7.04 -10.17 5.78
C HIS A 56 6.79 -11.14 6.95
N LEU A 57 6.70 -10.59 8.16
CA LEU A 57 6.61 -11.38 9.39
C LEU A 57 5.26 -12.07 9.59
N VAL A 58 4.17 -11.51 9.04
CA VAL A 58 2.84 -12.10 9.11
C VAL A 58 2.82 -13.53 8.54
N PHE A 59 3.62 -13.82 7.51
CA PHE A 59 3.71 -15.14 6.89
C PHE A 59 4.54 -16.18 7.66
N LYS A 60 5.17 -15.81 8.78
CA LYS A 60 6.13 -16.69 9.50
C LYS A 60 5.52 -17.59 10.53
N GLY A 61 4.24 -17.43 10.82
CA GLY A 61 3.48 -18.33 11.67
C GLY A 61 2.42 -17.62 12.51
N THR A 62 1.48 -18.42 12.94
CA THR A 62 0.37 -18.05 13.82
C THR A 62 0.40 -18.92 15.06
N ALA A 63 -0.57 -18.74 15.95
CA ALA A 63 -0.71 -19.61 17.13
C ALA A 63 -0.97 -21.09 16.78
N HIS A 64 -1.58 -21.35 15.61
CA HIS A 64 -2.02 -22.70 15.22
C HIS A 64 -1.18 -23.32 14.11
N PHE A 65 -0.47 -22.52 13.32
CA PHE A 65 0.26 -22.99 12.14
C PHE A 65 1.62 -22.31 12.01
N SER A 66 2.63 -23.09 11.66
CA SER A 66 3.89 -22.55 11.16
C SER A 66 3.70 -21.90 9.78
N GLY A 67 4.61 -21.01 9.38
CA GLY A 67 4.58 -20.40 8.03
C GLY A 67 4.60 -21.43 6.90
N GLN A 68 5.35 -22.54 7.07
CA GLN A 68 5.38 -23.64 6.10
C GLN A 68 4.05 -24.38 5.99
N GLU A 69 3.37 -24.62 7.13
CA GLU A 69 2.05 -25.26 7.13
C GLU A 69 0.98 -24.38 6.47
N LEU A 70 1.02 -23.07 6.74
CA LEU A 70 0.14 -22.10 6.07
C LEU A 70 0.33 -22.13 4.54
N ALA A 71 1.59 -22.02 4.09
CA ALA A 71 1.93 -22.08 2.68
C ALA A 71 1.46 -23.37 2.02
N ARG A 72 1.73 -24.53 2.66
CA ARG A 72 1.31 -25.84 2.20
C ARG A 72 -0.20 -25.94 2.06
N LYS A 73 -0.96 -25.50 3.09
CA LYS A 73 -2.44 -25.55 3.09
C LYS A 73 -3.05 -24.73 1.94
N VAL A 74 -2.48 -23.58 1.61
CA VAL A 74 -2.91 -22.75 0.50
C VAL A 74 -2.57 -23.44 -0.84
N GLN A 75 -1.33 -23.93 -1.00
CA GLN A 75 -0.86 -24.55 -2.23
C GLN A 75 -1.57 -25.89 -2.55
N GLU A 76 -1.81 -26.74 -1.55
CA GLU A 76 -2.54 -28.01 -1.70
C GLU A 76 -3.97 -27.82 -2.22
N ARG A 77 -4.53 -26.61 -2.05
CA ARG A 77 -5.86 -26.23 -2.53
C ARG A 77 -5.82 -25.42 -3.83
N GLY A 78 -4.65 -25.35 -4.48
CA GLY A 78 -4.48 -24.58 -5.73
C GLY A 78 -4.54 -23.07 -5.53
N GLY A 79 -4.39 -22.58 -4.28
CA GLY A 79 -4.37 -21.16 -3.96
C GLY A 79 -3.01 -20.52 -4.20
N HIS A 80 -3.05 -19.25 -4.53
CA HIS A 80 -1.90 -18.35 -4.56
C HIS A 80 -2.11 -17.25 -3.55
N TRP A 81 -1.14 -17.00 -2.70
CA TRP A 81 -1.18 -15.95 -1.71
C TRP A 81 -0.03 -14.97 -1.87
N ASN A 82 -0.26 -13.73 -1.51
CA ASN A 82 0.78 -12.71 -1.45
C ASN A 82 0.31 -11.52 -0.61
N ALA A 83 1.21 -10.54 -0.43
CA ALA A 83 0.89 -9.27 0.18
C ALA A 83 1.66 -8.13 -0.51
N TYR A 84 1.27 -6.91 -0.22
CA TYR A 84 2.05 -5.72 -0.56
C TYR A 84 1.80 -4.59 0.43
N THR A 85 2.85 -3.83 0.71
CA THR A 85 2.80 -2.61 1.50
C THR A 85 2.92 -1.39 0.60
N SER A 86 2.02 -0.43 0.80
CA SER A 86 2.06 0.88 0.16
C SER A 86 2.22 1.98 1.21
N VAL A 87 2.19 3.23 0.79
CA VAL A 87 2.31 4.37 1.70
C VAL A 87 1.15 4.48 2.70
N ASN A 88 -0.05 4.02 2.35
CA ASN A 88 -1.27 4.21 3.16
C ASN A 88 -2.05 2.93 3.46
N ARG A 89 -1.59 1.77 2.99
CA ARG A 89 -2.24 0.49 3.20
C ARG A 89 -1.26 -0.66 3.11
N THR A 90 -1.64 -1.77 3.74
CA THR A 90 -1.04 -3.09 3.54
C THR A 90 -2.15 -4.05 3.15
N VAL A 91 -1.94 -4.86 2.15
CA VAL A 91 -2.96 -5.78 1.62
C VAL A 91 -2.41 -7.19 1.63
N TYR A 92 -3.19 -8.12 2.16
CA TYR A 92 -2.93 -9.56 2.17
C TYR A 92 -4.02 -10.25 1.37
N TYR A 93 -3.67 -11.17 0.49
CA TYR A 93 -4.65 -11.80 -0.36
C TYR A 93 -4.36 -13.28 -0.66
N ILE A 94 -5.46 -14.01 -0.93
CA ILE A 94 -5.43 -15.36 -1.47
C ILE A 94 -6.37 -15.39 -2.67
N ASP A 95 -5.87 -15.85 -3.79
CA ASP A 95 -6.61 -16.16 -5.00
C ASP A 95 -6.59 -17.66 -5.24
N GLY A 96 -7.72 -18.27 -5.63
CA GLY A 96 -7.74 -19.70 -5.87
C GLY A 96 -9.11 -20.23 -6.28
N PRO A 97 -9.27 -21.59 -6.32
CA PRO A 97 -10.54 -22.24 -6.61
C PRO A 97 -11.64 -21.85 -5.64
N ALA A 98 -12.82 -21.52 -6.16
CA ALA A 98 -13.95 -21.07 -5.38
C ALA A 98 -14.41 -22.08 -4.31
N GLU A 99 -14.34 -23.37 -4.58
CA GLU A 99 -14.69 -24.45 -3.64
C GLU A 99 -13.86 -24.44 -2.35
N SER A 100 -12.71 -23.79 -2.34
CA SER A 100 -11.80 -23.68 -1.18
C SER A 100 -11.93 -22.37 -0.40
N TRP A 101 -12.91 -21.52 -0.72
CA TRP A 101 -13.05 -20.18 -0.14
C TRP A 101 -13.07 -20.16 1.39
N GLN A 102 -13.74 -21.13 2.04
CA GLN A 102 -13.81 -21.21 3.50
C GLN A 102 -12.43 -21.41 4.13
N ILE A 103 -11.64 -22.32 3.55
CA ILE A 103 -10.29 -22.61 4.03
C ILE A 103 -9.39 -21.38 3.80
N PHE A 104 -9.47 -20.77 2.64
CA PHE A 104 -8.69 -19.57 2.32
C PHE A 104 -9.05 -18.40 3.24
N LEU A 105 -10.33 -18.19 3.51
CA LEU A 105 -10.80 -17.13 4.41
C LEU A 105 -10.31 -17.35 5.85
N ASN A 106 -10.39 -18.60 6.35
CA ASN A 106 -9.89 -18.95 7.68
C ASN A 106 -8.38 -18.71 7.78
N LEU A 107 -7.59 -19.22 6.82
CA LEU A 107 -6.14 -19.06 6.81
C LEU A 107 -5.72 -17.57 6.69
N LEU A 108 -6.41 -16.81 5.83
CA LEU A 108 -6.11 -15.39 5.66
C LEU A 108 -6.49 -14.56 6.90
N THR A 109 -7.60 -14.90 7.57
CA THR A 109 -7.99 -14.26 8.84
C THR A 109 -7.00 -14.59 9.95
N GLU A 110 -6.60 -15.84 10.07
CA GLU A 110 -5.58 -16.30 11.02
C GLU A 110 -4.26 -15.56 10.84
N LEU A 111 -3.81 -15.48 9.58
CA LEU A 111 -2.58 -14.80 9.18
C LEU A 111 -2.61 -13.29 9.53
N VAL A 112 -3.71 -12.60 9.24
CA VAL A 112 -3.79 -11.14 9.42
C VAL A 112 -3.97 -10.73 10.88
N PHE A 113 -4.78 -11.48 11.65
CA PHE A 113 -5.17 -11.07 13.00
C PHE A 113 -4.44 -11.81 14.13
N PHE A 114 -3.86 -12.98 13.87
CA PHE A 114 -3.26 -13.83 14.91
C PHE A 114 -1.80 -14.27 14.63
N PRO A 115 -0.96 -13.44 13.98
CA PRO A 115 0.45 -13.81 13.80
C PRO A 115 1.20 -13.80 15.12
N THR A 116 2.23 -14.64 15.25
CA THR A 116 3.02 -14.78 16.49
C THR A 116 4.35 -14.05 16.48
N PHE A 117 4.86 -13.67 15.28
CA PHE A 117 6.13 -13.01 15.10
C PHE A 117 7.30 -13.70 15.85
N PRO A 118 7.69 -14.92 15.46
CA PRO A 118 8.80 -15.62 16.12
C PRO A 118 10.09 -14.81 16.05
N GLU A 119 10.85 -14.76 17.13
CA GLU A 119 12.02 -13.89 17.26
C GLU A 119 13.15 -14.30 16.27
N ASP A 120 13.37 -15.58 16.08
CA ASP A 120 14.34 -16.12 15.13
C ASP A 120 13.95 -15.82 13.66
N GLU A 121 12.66 -15.84 13.34
CA GLU A 121 12.16 -15.44 12.02
C GLU A 121 12.30 -13.93 11.80
N MET A 122 12.13 -13.12 12.85
CA MET A 122 12.31 -11.67 12.74
C MET A 122 13.74 -11.30 12.29
N GLU A 123 14.77 -11.89 12.89
CA GLU A 123 16.14 -11.58 12.50
C GLU A 123 16.45 -12.07 11.07
N ARG A 124 15.90 -13.22 10.67
CA ARG A 124 16.03 -13.72 9.29
C ARG A 124 15.37 -12.77 8.29
N GLU A 125 14.16 -12.30 8.58
CA GLU A 125 13.45 -11.37 7.70
C GLU A 125 14.09 -9.98 7.68
N LYS A 126 14.65 -9.52 8.78
CA LYS A 126 15.45 -8.28 8.75
C LYS A 126 16.62 -8.39 7.76
N GLU A 127 17.28 -9.55 7.67
CA GLU A 127 18.33 -9.76 6.66
C GLU A 127 17.79 -9.81 5.23
N VAL A 128 16.58 -10.34 5.02
CA VAL A 128 15.92 -10.32 3.70
C VAL A 128 15.63 -8.88 3.28
N VAL A 129 15.00 -8.09 4.15
CA VAL A 129 14.66 -6.68 3.88
C VAL A 129 15.93 -5.83 3.69
N ARG A 130 17.02 -6.11 4.43
CA ARG A 130 18.32 -5.44 4.22
C ARG A 130 18.88 -5.67 2.83
N ARG A 131 18.75 -6.89 2.30
CA ARG A 131 19.17 -7.19 0.91
C ARG A 131 18.26 -6.49 -0.09
N GLU A 132 16.97 -6.42 0.18
CA GLU A 132 16.03 -5.68 -0.64
C GLU A 132 16.36 -4.18 -0.66
N MET A 133 16.65 -3.57 0.49
CA MET A 133 17.15 -2.18 0.58
C MET A 133 18.41 -1.96 -0.27
N ALA A 134 19.35 -2.92 -0.26
CA ALA A 134 20.55 -2.84 -1.07
C ALA A 134 20.22 -2.89 -2.58
N MET A 135 19.31 -3.78 -3.00
CA MET A 135 18.84 -3.84 -4.39
C MET A 135 18.24 -2.50 -4.85
N TYR A 136 17.39 -1.87 -4.02
CA TYR A 136 16.84 -0.55 -4.33
C TYR A 136 17.89 0.57 -4.35
N ALA A 137 18.93 0.46 -3.50
CA ALA A 137 20.04 1.43 -3.49
C ALA A 137 20.94 1.32 -4.74
N ASP A 138 20.96 0.16 -5.38
CA ASP A 138 21.71 -0.12 -6.61
C ASP A 138 20.87 0.17 -7.87
N ASP A 139 19.55 0.37 -7.75
CA ASP A 139 18.66 0.70 -8.86
C ASP A 139 18.57 2.23 -9.07
N PRO A 140 19.04 2.76 -10.22
CA PRO A 140 19.05 4.20 -10.47
C PRO A 140 17.64 4.82 -10.52
N ASP A 141 16.59 4.07 -10.90
CA ASP A 141 15.21 4.58 -10.93
C ASP A 141 14.66 4.73 -9.51
N SER A 142 14.86 3.75 -8.68
CA SER A 142 14.47 3.77 -7.27
C SER A 142 15.17 4.90 -6.51
N VAL A 143 16.48 5.06 -6.73
CA VAL A 143 17.26 6.15 -6.12
C VAL A 143 16.78 7.51 -6.59
N ALA A 144 16.53 7.69 -7.90
CA ALA A 144 16.05 8.96 -8.43
C ALA A 144 14.65 9.31 -7.89
N TYR A 145 13.75 8.32 -7.78
CA TYR A 145 12.43 8.51 -7.19
C TYR A 145 12.51 8.87 -5.71
N GLN A 146 13.35 8.19 -4.94
CA GLN A 146 13.53 8.49 -3.52
C GLN A 146 14.09 9.90 -3.29
N LEU A 147 15.09 10.31 -4.08
CA LEU A 147 15.62 11.67 -4.05
C LEU A 147 14.54 12.72 -4.40
N LEU A 148 13.68 12.41 -5.37
CA LEU A 148 12.55 13.26 -5.72
C LEU A 148 11.61 13.44 -4.53
N MET A 149 11.22 12.34 -3.85
CA MET A 149 10.30 12.38 -2.70
C MET A 149 10.92 13.17 -1.52
N GLN A 150 12.19 12.96 -1.22
CA GLN A 150 12.92 13.69 -0.18
C GLN A 150 13.08 15.19 -0.49
N THR A 151 13.20 15.54 -1.78
CA THR A 151 13.31 16.93 -2.23
C THR A 151 11.95 17.62 -2.25
N LEU A 152 10.89 16.90 -2.64
CA LEU A 152 9.53 17.40 -2.74
C LEU A 152 8.91 17.66 -1.36
N TYR A 153 9.16 16.75 -0.42
CA TYR A 153 8.61 16.79 0.94
C TYR A 153 9.70 16.99 2.00
N LEU A 154 9.50 17.97 2.88
CA LEU A 154 10.38 18.22 4.03
C LEU A 154 9.88 17.58 5.31
N LYS A 155 8.56 17.52 5.51
CA LYS A 155 7.91 17.02 6.72
C LYS A 155 6.96 15.86 6.46
N HIS A 156 6.30 15.85 5.29
CA HIS A 156 5.32 14.84 4.97
C HIS A 156 5.93 13.43 4.95
N PRO A 157 5.29 12.42 5.56
CA PRO A 157 5.82 11.05 5.66
C PRO A 157 6.18 10.37 4.34
N ARG A 158 5.58 10.76 3.23
CA ARG A 158 5.94 10.25 1.88
C ARG A 158 7.39 10.51 1.47
N ARG A 159 8.12 11.33 2.20
CA ARG A 159 9.56 11.52 1.99
C ARG A 159 10.39 10.27 2.27
N TRP A 160 9.86 9.35 3.09
CA TRP A 160 10.52 8.14 3.48
C TRP A 160 10.20 6.98 2.53
N PRO A 161 11.16 6.10 2.22
CA PRO A 161 10.87 4.89 1.45
C PRO A 161 9.95 3.96 2.25
N VAL A 162 9.19 3.12 1.55
CA VAL A 162 8.33 2.12 2.19
C VAL A 162 9.14 1.11 2.99
N LEU A 163 10.32 0.75 2.49
CA LEU A 163 11.27 -0.13 3.19
C LEU A 163 11.91 0.51 4.43
N GLY A 164 11.78 1.83 4.59
CA GLY A 164 12.43 2.59 5.67
C GLY A 164 13.89 2.96 5.37
N GLU A 165 14.42 3.80 6.25
CA GLU A 165 15.85 4.16 6.26
C GLU A 165 16.62 3.10 7.07
N ARG A 166 17.75 2.63 6.56
CA ARG A 166 18.53 1.54 7.13
C ARG A 166 18.81 1.70 8.64
N ALA A 167 19.23 2.89 9.06
CA ALA A 167 19.57 3.15 10.46
C ALA A 167 18.33 3.04 11.39
N ALA A 168 17.16 3.53 10.96
CA ALA A 168 15.93 3.40 11.72
C ALA A 168 15.39 1.96 11.71
N PHE A 169 15.48 1.29 10.57
CA PHE A 169 15.08 -0.11 10.41
C PHE A 169 15.88 -1.05 11.34
N ASP A 170 17.19 -0.86 11.41
CA ASP A 170 18.06 -1.71 12.24
C ASP A 170 17.74 -1.61 13.75
N CYS A 171 17.13 -0.49 14.19
CA CYS A 171 16.69 -0.29 15.58
C CYS A 171 15.35 -0.99 15.92
N LEU A 172 14.61 -1.48 14.94
CA LEU A 172 13.32 -2.12 15.19
C LEU A 172 13.48 -3.39 16.04
N THR A 173 12.65 -3.49 17.06
CA THR A 173 12.56 -4.62 17.98
C THR A 173 11.30 -5.45 17.72
N ARG A 174 11.26 -6.66 18.23
CA ARG A 174 10.03 -7.50 18.19
C ARG A 174 8.87 -6.83 18.92
N GLN A 175 9.14 -6.10 19.99
CA GLN A 175 8.09 -5.37 20.71
C GLN A 175 7.45 -4.28 19.84
N ASP A 176 8.23 -3.56 19.03
CA ASP A 176 7.71 -2.57 18.09
C ASP A 176 6.75 -3.21 17.08
N VAL A 177 7.09 -4.40 16.56
CA VAL A 177 6.21 -5.16 15.64
C VAL A 177 4.91 -5.55 16.33
N LEU A 178 4.97 -6.07 17.57
CA LEU A 178 3.79 -6.45 18.35
C LEU A 178 2.89 -5.24 18.64
N ASP A 179 3.47 -4.13 19.07
CA ASP A 179 2.72 -2.91 19.41
C ASP A 179 2.08 -2.27 18.18
N TYR A 180 2.81 -2.27 17.07
CA TYR A 180 2.29 -1.77 15.79
C TYR A 180 1.14 -2.63 15.29
N HIS A 181 1.30 -3.96 15.26
CA HIS A 181 0.24 -4.88 14.88
C HIS A 181 -1.00 -4.69 15.77
N ALA A 182 -0.84 -4.73 17.09
CA ALA A 182 -1.94 -4.59 18.05
C ALA A 182 -2.69 -3.24 17.92
N SER A 183 -2.02 -2.18 17.46
CA SER A 183 -2.61 -0.85 17.29
C SER A 183 -3.25 -0.61 15.93
N ARG A 184 -2.85 -1.34 14.89
CA ARG A 184 -3.25 -1.09 13.49
C ARG A 184 -4.07 -2.21 12.86
N TYR A 185 -3.82 -3.48 13.23
CA TYR A 185 -4.49 -4.66 12.69
C TYR A 185 -5.73 -5.00 13.53
N VAL A 186 -6.67 -4.07 13.53
CA VAL A 186 -7.93 -4.15 14.27
C VAL A 186 -9.11 -4.07 13.31
N PRO A 187 -10.23 -4.76 13.57
CA PRO A 187 -11.31 -4.90 12.59
C PRO A 187 -11.85 -3.57 12.08
N ASN A 188 -11.91 -2.54 12.93
CA ASN A 188 -12.37 -1.21 12.52
C ASN A 188 -11.36 -0.40 11.68
N ASN A 189 -10.18 -0.96 11.39
CA ASN A 189 -9.17 -0.43 10.46
C ASN A 189 -8.97 -1.31 9.23
N VAL A 190 -9.84 -2.31 9.04
CA VAL A 190 -9.68 -3.34 8.02
C VAL A 190 -10.93 -3.41 7.15
N VAL A 191 -10.73 -3.61 5.85
CA VAL A 191 -11.76 -3.94 4.88
C VAL A 191 -11.43 -5.32 4.30
N LEU A 192 -12.39 -6.23 4.31
CA LEU A 192 -12.32 -7.49 3.58
C LEU A 192 -13.05 -7.34 2.25
N SER A 193 -12.35 -7.57 1.16
CA SER A 193 -12.92 -7.60 -0.18
C SER A 193 -12.91 -9.03 -0.71
N ILE A 194 -14.05 -9.51 -1.17
CA ILE A 194 -14.22 -10.84 -1.73
C ILE A 194 -14.88 -10.71 -3.10
N ALA A 195 -14.29 -11.35 -4.11
CA ALA A 195 -14.87 -11.40 -5.45
C ALA A 195 -14.69 -12.79 -6.05
N GLY A 196 -15.73 -13.31 -6.71
CA GLY A 196 -15.66 -14.60 -7.39
C GLY A 196 -16.94 -15.42 -7.29
N ASP A 197 -16.81 -16.73 -7.58
CA ASP A 197 -17.93 -17.69 -7.52
C ASP A 197 -18.22 -18.10 -6.08
N VAL A 198 -18.88 -17.21 -5.37
CA VAL A 198 -19.28 -17.35 -3.96
C VAL A 198 -20.73 -16.95 -3.78
N ASP A 199 -21.33 -17.36 -2.66
CA ASP A 199 -22.60 -16.87 -2.15
C ASP A 199 -22.38 -15.91 -0.99
N ALA A 200 -22.89 -14.69 -1.12
CA ALA A 200 -22.67 -13.65 -0.12
C ALA A 200 -23.29 -13.98 1.25
N ALA A 201 -24.41 -14.71 1.29
CA ALA A 201 -25.07 -15.08 2.55
C ALA A 201 -24.24 -16.15 3.28
N GLU A 202 -23.68 -17.13 2.56
CA GLU A 202 -22.80 -18.15 3.13
C GLU A 202 -21.52 -17.51 3.71
N ILE A 203 -20.88 -16.61 2.93
CA ILE A 203 -19.68 -15.87 3.38
C ILE A 203 -19.99 -15.08 4.67
N LEU A 204 -21.09 -14.32 4.70
CA LEU A 204 -21.44 -13.51 5.85
C LEU A 204 -21.72 -14.36 7.10
N SER A 205 -22.45 -15.47 6.95
CA SER A 205 -22.72 -16.40 8.06
C SER A 205 -21.43 -17.02 8.61
N HIS A 206 -20.49 -17.38 7.72
CA HIS A 206 -19.20 -17.92 8.14
C HIS A 206 -18.34 -16.86 8.86
N LEU A 207 -18.34 -15.63 8.35
CA LEU A 207 -17.62 -14.51 8.95
C LEU A 207 -18.14 -14.13 10.34
N GLU A 208 -19.45 -14.21 10.59
CA GLU A 208 -20.04 -13.91 11.90
C GLU A 208 -19.35 -14.72 13.01
N LEU A 209 -19.09 -16.02 12.76
CA LEU A 209 -18.39 -16.88 13.69
C LEU A 209 -16.89 -16.59 13.74
N LEU A 210 -16.28 -16.36 12.57
CA LEU A 210 -14.83 -16.22 12.45
C LEU A 210 -14.29 -14.93 13.08
N VAL A 211 -15.09 -13.86 13.10
CA VAL A 211 -14.68 -12.53 13.59
C VAL A 211 -15.32 -12.13 14.91
N GLU A 212 -16.06 -13.03 15.58
CA GLU A 212 -16.78 -12.76 16.82
C GLU A 212 -15.86 -12.25 17.94
N ASP A 213 -14.70 -12.86 18.09
CA ASP A 213 -13.72 -12.52 19.12
C ASP A 213 -12.84 -11.30 18.76
N LEU A 214 -12.88 -10.83 17.54
CA LEU A 214 -12.11 -9.67 17.11
C LEU A 214 -12.71 -8.38 17.68
N LYS A 215 -11.93 -7.67 18.51
CA LYS A 215 -12.37 -6.44 19.17
C LYS A 215 -11.85 -5.20 18.47
N SER A 216 -12.75 -4.24 18.23
CA SER A 216 -12.36 -2.90 17.80
C SER A 216 -11.50 -2.20 18.84
N ARG A 217 -10.62 -1.33 18.39
CA ARG A 217 -9.80 -0.44 19.26
C ARG A 217 -9.79 0.97 18.71
N PRO A 218 -9.64 1.99 19.56
CA PRO A 218 -9.42 3.35 19.11
C PRO A 218 -8.19 3.43 18.19
N LEU A 219 -8.35 4.04 17.03
CA LEU A 219 -7.24 4.28 16.09
C LEU A 219 -6.59 5.62 16.43
N ASN A 220 -5.56 5.60 17.24
CA ASN A 220 -4.73 6.77 17.48
C ASN A 220 -3.82 7.00 16.26
N ARG A 221 -4.33 7.74 15.27
CA ARG A 221 -3.55 8.16 14.11
C ARG A 221 -2.91 9.50 14.42
N GLU A 222 -1.59 9.56 14.34
CA GLU A 222 -0.91 10.83 14.38
C GLU A 222 -1.29 11.67 13.16
N PRO A 223 -1.57 12.97 13.33
CA PRO A 223 -1.90 13.83 12.22
C PRO A 223 -0.70 13.95 11.28
N ILE A 224 -0.96 13.84 9.99
CA ILE A 224 0.08 14.03 8.97
C ILE A 224 0.51 15.51 9.03
N PRO A 225 1.81 15.80 9.23
CA PRO A 225 2.28 17.16 9.36
C PRO A 225 2.08 17.94 8.07
N HIS A 226 1.65 19.20 8.21
CA HIS A 226 1.54 20.09 7.07
C HIS A 226 2.90 20.34 6.44
N GLU A 227 2.97 20.16 5.14
CA GLU A 227 4.16 20.46 4.38
C GLU A 227 4.30 21.98 4.22
N PRO A 228 5.46 22.59 4.55
CA PRO A 228 5.64 24.03 4.45
C PRO A 228 5.50 24.52 3.02
N HIS A 229 5.10 25.79 2.87
CA HIS A 229 5.03 26.41 1.56
C HIS A 229 6.40 26.42 0.89
N GLN A 230 6.43 26.14 -0.42
CA GLN A 230 7.66 26.14 -1.18
C GLN A 230 7.81 27.50 -1.90
N PHE A 231 8.80 28.29 -1.50
CA PHE A 231 9.06 29.62 -2.07
C PHE A 231 9.98 29.60 -3.28
N GLY A 232 10.63 28.48 -3.57
CA GLY A 232 11.55 28.36 -4.71
C GLY A 232 11.77 26.93 -5.14
N SER A 233 12.48 26.76 -6.26
CA SER A 233 12.84 25.41 -6.72
C SER A 233 13.87 24.76 -5.79
N ARG A 234 13.70 23.49 -5.51
CA ARG A 234 14.67 22.64 -4.81
C ARG A 234 15.32 21.73 -5.82
N ARG A 235 16.61 21.50 -5.69
CA ARG A 235 17.38 20.64 -6.62
C ARG A 235 18.31 19.74 -5.82
N VAL A 236 18.40 18.50 -6.26
CA VAL A 236 19.37 17.52 -5.79
C VAL A 236 20.00 16.86 -7.02
N ARG A 237 21.26 16.52 -6.93
CA ARG A 237 21.98 15.75 -7.96
C ARG A 237 22.73 14.63 -7.26
N LYS A 238 22.68 13.44 -7.84
CA LYS A 238 23.48 12.29 -7.43
C LYS A 238 24.15 11.71 -8.67
N GLU A 239 25.42 11.37 -8.56
CA GLU A 239 26.13 10.64 -9.61
C GLU A 239 25.90 9.15 -9.44
N PHE A 240 25.70 8.49 -10.55
CA PHE A 240 25.41 7.06 -10.62
C PHE A 240 26.10 6.46 -11.85
N ALA A 241 26.57 5.21 -11.76
CA ALA A 241 27.29 4.55 -12.84
C ALA A 241 26.35 4.04 -13.94
N VAL A 242 25.71 4.96 -14.67
CA VAL A 242 24.79 4.67 -15.78
C VAL A 242 25.17 5.51 -17.01
N PRO A 243 24.95 5.00 -18.23
CA PRO A 243 25.35 5.69 -19.48
C PRO A 243 24.46 6.87 -19.88
N TYR A 244 23.41 7.19 -19.12
CA TYR A 244 22.46 8.25 -19.41
C TYR A 244 22.07 9.03 -18.16
N SER A 245 21.62 10.26 -18.35
CA SER A 245 21.10 11.08 -17.26
C SER A 245 19.59 10.91 -17.10
N LYS A 246 19.13 10.83 -15.86
CA LYS A 246 17.71 10.84 -15.50
C LYS A 246 17.36 12.18 -14.87
N LEU A 247 16.28 12.80 -15.31
CA LEU A 247 15.77 14.05 -14.76
C LEU A 247 14.32 13.85 -14.30
N HIS A 248 14.07 14.00 -13.01
CA HIS A 248 12.75 14.01 -12.43
C HIS A 248 12.35 15.43 -12.03
N LEU A 249 11.18 15.87 -12.48
CA LEU A 249 10.59 17.15 -12.12
C LEU A 249 9.25 16.89 -11.45
N ALA A 250 8.99 17.54 -10.31
CA ALA A 250 7.73 17.37 -9.59
C ALA A 250 7.15 18.70 -9.12
N TRP A 251 5.84 18.76 -9.13
CA TRP A 251 5.03 19.83 -8.54
C TRP A 251 4.02 19.22 -7.58
N ARG A 252 3.78 19.90 -6.48
CA ARG A 252 2.70 19.49 -5.57
C ARG A 252 1.36 19.86 -6.19
N LEU A 253 0.45 18.90 -6.22
CA LEU A 253 -0.91 19.05 -6.73
C LEU A 253 -1.90 18.99 -5.55
N PRO A 254 -3.13 19.51 -5.72
CA PRO A 254 -4.23 19.27 -4.80
C PRO A 254 -4.51 17.77 -4.62
N CYS A 255 -5.22 17.40 -3.54
CA CYS A 255 -5.63 16.02 -3.29
C CYS A 255 -6.60 15.51 -4.37
N SER A 256 -6.77 14.19 -4.45
CA SER A 256 -7.62 13.54 -5.47
C SER A 256 -9.10 13.93 -5.40
N ALA A 257 -9.59 14.42 -4.27
CA ALA A 257 -10.96 14.92 -4.10
C ALA A 257 -11.14 16.38 -4.56
N HIS A 258 -10.08 17.05 -5.01
CA HIS A 258 -10.17 18.45 -5.45
C HIS A 258 -10.92 18.56 -6.80
N PRO A 259 -11.76 19.61 -6.99
CA PRO A 259 -12.49 19.81 -8.26
C PRO A 259 -11.62 19.86 -9.51
N ASP A 260 -10.37 20.32 -9.39
CA ASP A 260 -9.43 20.40 -10.51
C ASP A 260 -8.78 19.07 -10.91
N THR A 261 -9.05 17.99 -10.18
CA THR A 261 -8.44 16.67 -10.44
C THR A 261 -8.62 16.18 -11.87
N PRO A 262 -9.83 16.23 -12.47
CA PRO A 262 -10.02 15.82 -13.86
C PRO A 262 -9.20 16.67 -14.85
N ALA A 263 -9.12 17.98 -14.60
CA ALA A 263 -8.35 18.90 -15.45
C ALA A 263 -6.84 18.63 -15.36
N LEU A 264 -6.32 18.32 -14.15
CA LEU A 264 -4.92 17.96 -13.94
C LEU A 264 -4.58 16.60 -14.58
N SER A 265 -5.49 15.64 -14.56
CA SER A 265 -5.33 14.36 -15.25
C SER A 265 -5.31 14.53 -16.77
N ALA A 266 -6.21 15.36 -17.32
CA ALA A 266 -6.20 15.69 -18.73
C ALA A 266 -4.92 16.42 -19.13
N LEU A 267 -4.44 17.37 -18.31
CA LEU A 267 -3.19 18.08 -18.55
C LEU A 267 -2.00 17.11 -18.60
N SER A 268 -1.89 16.18 -17.68
CA SER A 268 -0.80 15.18 -17.68
C SER A 268 -0.81 14.32 -18.94
N SER A 269 -2.00 13.92 -19.41
CA SER A 269 -2.16 13.17 -20.65
C SER A 269 -1.75 13.98 -21.89
N ILE A 270 -2.14 15.25 -21.95
CA ILE A 270 -1.76 16.16 -23.07
C ILE A 270 -0.25 16.39 -23.11
N LEU A 271 0.40 16.49 -21.95
CA LEU A 271 1.83 16.77 -21.87
C LEU A 271 2.70 15.52 -22.13
N GLY A 272 2.32 14.35 -21.61
CA GLY A 272 3.18 13.16 -21.65
C GLY A 272 2.45 11.82 -21.74
N GLY A 273 1.16 11.77 -22.07
CA GLY A 273 0.34 10.57 -22.16
C GLY A 273 0.52 9.78 -23.47
N GLY A 274 1.74 9.55 -23.92
CA GLY A 274 2.04 8.73 -25.09
C GLY A 274 2.77 9.48 -26.21
N ARG A 275 2.96 8.84 -27.36
CA ARG A 275 3.78 9.36 -28.45
C ARG A 275 3.22 10.64 -29.13
N SER A 276 1.92 10.86 -29.11
CA SER A 276 1.28 12.08 -29.63
C SER A 276 1.24 13.23 -28.61
N ALA A 277 1.82 13.04 -27.42
CA ALA A 277 1.84 14.05 -26.38
C ALA A 277 2.85 15.17 -26.71
N ARG A 278 2.54 16.40 -26.25
CA ARG A 278 3.32 17.61 -26.60
C ARG A 278 4.81 17.51 -26.23
N PHE A 279 5.14 16.90 -25.09
CA PHE A 279 6.53 16.78 -24.68
C PHE A 279 7.27 15.70 -25.47
N TYR A 280 6.58 14.59 -25.80
CA TYR A 280 7.18 13.55 -26.63
C TYR A 280 7.48 14.10 -28.02
N GLU A 281 6.51 14.70 -28.68
CA GLU A 281 6.70 15.34 -30.02
C GLU A 281 7.84 16.38 -29.98
N LYS A 282 7.87 17.24 -28.96
CA LYS A 282 8.86 18.33 -28.89
C LYS A 282 10.26 17.83 -28.55
N PHE A 283 10.39 17.09 -27.47
CA PHE A 283 11.71 16.75 -26.89
C PHE A 283 12.32 15.48 -27.47
N HIS A 284 11.49 14.51 -27.84
CA HIS A 284 11.94 13.27 -28.48
C HIS A 284 12.02 13.45 -30.02
N ASP A 285 10.89 13.72 -30.69
CA ASP A 285 10.82 13.66 -32.14
C ASP A 285 11.48 14.87 -32.84
N ARG A 286 11.24 16.10 -32.34
CA ARG A 286 11.78 17.32 -33.01
C ARG A 286 13.19 17.68 -32.56
N LEU A 287 13.48 17.56 -31.28
CA LEU A 287 14.75 18.02 -30.71
C LEU A 287 15.76 16.88 -30.44
N GLY A 288 15.34 15.62 -30.41
CA GLY A 288 16.21 14.47 -30.15
C GLY A 288 16.96 14.54 -28.82
N LEU A 289 16.40 15.20 -27.80
CA LEU A 289 17.07 15.45 -26.51
C LEU A 289 16.89 14.34 -25.50
N VAL A 290 15.85 13.51 -25.65
CA VAL A 290 15.49 12.47 -24.70
C VAL A 290 15.16 11.16 -25.40
N TYR A 291 15.46 10.03 -24.76
CA TYR A 291 15.04 8.70 -25.23
C TYR A 291 13.60 8.39 -24.85
N SER A 292 13.17 8.87 -23.67
CA SER A 292 11.81 8.75 -23.18
C SER A 292 11.44 9.97 -22.36
N ILE A 293 10.14 10.26 -22.32
CA ILE A 293 9.58 11.31 -21.49
C ILE A 293 8.15 10.92 -21.12
N GLU A 294 7.82 11.04 -19.85
CA GLU A 294 6.52 10.68 -19.32
C GLU A 294 6.05 11.75 -18.33
N VAL A 295 4.74 11.95 -18.25
CA VAL A 295 4.13 12.85 -17.28
C VAL A 295 3.02 12.10 -16.57
N HIS A 296 3.13 12.02 -15.25
CA HIS A 296 2.14 11.34 -14.41
C HIS A 296 1.50 12.32 -13.43
N SER A 297 0.20 12.18 -13.22
CA SER A 297 -0.54 12.86 -12.16
C SER A 297 -0.79 11.87 -11.02
N ASN A 298 0.12 11.83 -10.04
CA ASN A 298 0.01 11.00 -8.85
C ASN A 298 -0.76 11.74 -7.76
N GLN A 299 -2.08 11.57 -7.72
CA GLN A 299 -2.94 12.20 -6.74
C GLN A 299 -3.32 11.19 -5.64
N SER A 300 -3.14 11.59 -4.38
CA SER A 300 -3.52 10.78 -3.22
C SER A 300 -4.55 11.53 -2.37
N CYS A 301 -5.56 10.84 -1.87
CA CYS A 301 -6.56 11.40 -0.97
C CYS A 301 -5.99 11.95 0.35
N LEU A 302 -4.78 11.54 0.72
CA LEU A 302 -4.13 11.90 1.98
C LEU A 302 -3.03 12.97 1.83
N LEU A 303 -2.88 13.56 0.66
CA LEU A 303 -2.05 14.75 0.48
C LEU A 303 -2.85 15.96 0.97
N TYR A 304 -2.80 16.25 2.26
CA TYR A 304 -3.17 17.55 2.79
C TYR A 304 -2.13 18.56 2.26
N THR A 305 -2.40 19.12 1.11
CA THR A 305 -1.79 20.40 0.74
C THR A 305 -2.44 21.46 1.63
N SER A 306 -1.65 22.42 2.10
CA SER A 306 -2.20 23.61 2.78
C SER A 306 -3.40 24.14 2.01
N PRO A 307 -4.48 24.55 2.68
CA PRO A 307 -5.61 25.16 1.99
C PRO A 307 -5.10 26.26 1.07
N SER A 308 -5.59 26.28 -0.15
CA SER A 308 -5.30 27.34 -1.10
C SER A 308 -5.68 28.67 -0.44
N PRO A 309 -4.99 29.79 -0.75
CA PRO A 309 -5.43 31.12 -0.32
C PRO A 309 -6.90 31.44 -0.65
N ARG A 310 -7.51 30.71 -1.60
CA ARG A 310 -8.94 30.78 -1.90
C ARG A 310 -9.82 30.09 -0.87
N ASP A 311 -9.32 29.03 -0.22
CA ASP A 311 -10.07 28.26 0.78
C ASP A 311 -10.10 28.99 2.13
N MET A 312 -9.09 29.81 2.42
CA MET A 312 -9.03 30.64 3.63
C MET A 312 -9.95 31.88 3.61
N ARG A 313 -10.55 32.19 2.46
CA ARG A 313 -11.48 33.35 2.33
C ARG A 313 -12.95 32.97 2.53
N ARG A 314 -13.25 31.71 2.86
CA ARG A 314 -14.63 31.19 3.09
C ARG A 314 -14.90 30.72 4.51
N SER A 315 -14.01 31.02 5.47
CA SER A 315 -14.23 30.81 6.91
C SER A 315 -14.42 32.13 7.63
#